data_14e0d2a0a50810411b29c0935a940520
#
_entry.id   14e0d2a0a50810411b29c0935a940520
#
_cell.length_a   1.000
_cell.length_b   1.000
_cell.length_c   1.000
_cell.angle_alpha   90.00
_cell.angle_beta   90.00
_cell.angle_gamma   90.00
#
_symmetry.space_group_name_H-M   'P 1'
#
loop_
_entity.id
_entity.type
_entity.pdbx_description
1 polymer ?
#
loop_
_entity_poly.entity_id
_entity_poly.type
_entity_poly.pdbx_seq_one_letter_code
_entity_poly.pdbx_strand_id
1 'polypeptide(L)'
;IVQDIAAILALVALTTLGSSVTGEDSGYLSFLMIGAKGLGLLGAVALLMKYVIPYLTHRLANSLELLTLFAIAWAVLLGAGSELLGFSKEVGAFLAGVSLASTAFRDSIGARLTGLRDFLLLFFFIDLGARLDWSMVGSQLGASLVFSLFVLVGNPLIVLIIMGVMGYRRRTSFLAGLTVAQISEFSLIVAALGLSIGHISEETM
;
A
#
# COMPACT_ATOMS: atom_id res chain seq x y z
N ILE A 1 -5.99 1.15 8.87
CA ILE A 1 -5.28 2.45 8.59
C ILE A 1 -3.84 2.41 9.09
N VAL A 2 -3.56 2.14 10.38
CA VAL A 2 -2.16 2.09 10.89
C VAL A 2 -1.39 0.93 10.24
N GLN A 3 -2.00 -0.24 10.10
CA GLN A 3 -1.43 -1.39 9.42
C GLN A 3 -1.13 -1.09 7.95
N ASP A 4 -2.02 -0.38 7.27
CA ASP A 4 -1.88 0.00 5.87
C ASP A 4 -0.73 0.99 5.67
N ILE A 5 -0.59 1.97 6.58
CA ILE A 5 0.57 2.88 6.59
C ILE A 5 1.86 2.11 6.85
N ALA A 6 1.87 1.17 7.81
CA ALA A 6 3.04 0.33 8.08
C ALA A 6 3.40 -0.56 6.88
N ALA A 7 2.41 -1.15 6.20
CA ALA A 7 2.62 -1.93 4.99
C ALA A 7 3.20 -1.09 3.85
N ILE A 8 2.69 0.13 3.64
CA ILE A 8 3.22 1.06 2.64
C ILE A 8 4.67 1.46 2.98
N LEU A 9 4.97 1.75 4.25
CA LEU A 9 6.35 2.05 4.68
C LEU A 9 7.28 0.84 4.49
N ALA A 10 6.81 -0.38 4.78
CA ALA A 10 7.54 -1.61 4.53
C ALA A 10 7.80 -1.81 3.02
N LEU A 11 6.80 -1.53 2.19
CA LEU A 11 6.89 -1.60 0.73
C LEU A 11 7.93 -0.60 0.18
N VAL A 12 7.92 0.64 0.68
CA VAL A 12 8.93 1.66 0.36
C VAL A 12 10.33 1.20 0.80
N ALA A 13 10.46 0.64 2.01
CA ALA A 13 11.74 0.15 2.51
C ALA A 13 12.26 -1.03 1.69
N LEU A 14 11.42 -2.00 1.36
CA LEU A 14 11.78 -3.18 0.56
C LEU A 14 12.24 -2.79 -0.85
N THR A 15 11.52 -1.88 -1.51
CA THR A 15 11.92 -1.43 -2.86
C THR A 15 13.22 -0.65 -2.86
N THR A 16 13.46 0.19 -1.83
CA THR A 16 14.69 0.95 -1.72
C THR A 16 15.89 0.06 -1.37
N LEU A 17 15.70 -0.93 -0.49
CA LEU A 17 16.75 -1.89 -0.12
C LEU A 17 17.02 -2.90 -1.26
N GLY A 18 15.96 -3.37 -1.95
CA GLY A 18 16.08 -4.28 -3.07
C GLY A 18 16.86 -3.68 -4.25
N SER A 19 16.64 -2.40 -4.55
CA SER A 19 17.38 -1.69 -5.61
C SER A 19 18.86 -1.44 -5.25
N SER A 20 19.21 -1.40 -3.98
CA SER A 20 20.60 -1.20 -3.53
C SER A 20 21.43 -2.48 -3.55
N VAL A 21 20.81 -3.67 -3.55
CA VAL A 21 21.52 -4.97 -3.54
C VAL A 21 21.95 -5.40 -4.94
N THR A 22 21.34 -4.89 -5.99
CA THR A 22 21.65 -5.25 -7.39
C THR A 22 22.74 -4.37 -8.05
N GLY A 23 23.26 -3.36 -7.34
CA GLY A 23 24.36 -2.50 -7.84
C GLY A 23 25.69 -2.84 -7.17
N GLU A 24 26.71 -3.13 -7.98
CA GLU A 24 28.11 -3.47 -7.56
C GLU A 24 28.84 -2.34 -6.79
N ASP A 25 28.22 -1.19 -6.57
CA ASP A 25 28.75 -0.09 -5.76
C ASP A 25 27.91 0.14 -4.51
N SER A 26 28.05 -0.75 -3.52
CA SER A 26 27.49 -0.59 -2.16
C SER A 26 28.27 0.44 -1.35
N GLY A 27 28.41 1.65 -1.86
CA GLY A 27 29.07 2.75 -1.18
C GLY A 27 28.07 3.69 -0.49
N TYR A 28 28.51 4.35 0.58
CA TYR A 28 27.81 5.44 1.28
C TYR A 28 27.20 6.49 0.33
N LEU A 29 27.85 6.73 -0.82
CA LEU A 29 27.38 7.62 -1.88
C LEU A 29 26.07 7.18 -2.54
N SER A 30 25.88 5.87 -2.76
CA SER A 30 24.63 5.34 -3.34
C SER A 30 23.45 5.53 -2.37
N PHE A 31 23.68 5.33 -1.08
CA PHE A 31 22.66 5.56 -0.06
C PHE A 31 22.26 7.04 0.05
N LEU A 32 23.24 7.94 -0.01
CA LEU A 32 22.99 9.38 -0.06
C LEU A 32 22.24 9.81 -1.32
N MET A 33 22.57 9.21 -2.47
CA MET A 33 21.92 9.52 -3.75
C MET A 33 20.43 9.07 -3.74
N ILE A 34 20.13 7.89 -3.21
CA ILE A 34 18.75 7.39 -3.04
C ILE A 34 17.98 8.29 -2.07
N GLY A 35 18.59 8.65 -0.94
CA GLY A 35 18.00 9.60 0.00
C GLY A 35 17.73 10.97 -0.61
N ALA A 36 18.66 11.51 -1.38
CA ALA A 36 18.51 12.79 -2.08
C ALA A 36 17.39 12.73 -3.14
N LYS A 37 17.29 11.64 -3.93
CA LYS A 37 16.19 11.42 -4.88
C LYS A 37 14.83 11.32 -4.17
N GLY A 38 14.76 10.61 -3.02
CA GLY A 38 13.55 10.49 -2.23
C GLY A 38 13.09 11.83 -1.65
N LEU A 39 14.02 12.61 -1.07
CA LEU A 39 13.74 13.97 -0.60
C LEU A 39 13.34 14.90 -1.75
N GLY A 40 13.98 14.76 -2.91
CA GLY A 40 13.62 15.49 -4.12
C GLY A 40 12.19 15.18 -4.58
N LEU A 41 11.82 13.90 -4.62
CA LEU A 41 10.46 13.46 -4.96
C LEU A 41 9.43 14.01 -3.98
N LEU A 42 9.67 13.88 -2.68
CA LEU A 42 8.78 14.41 -1.63
C LEU A 42 8.66 15.93 -1.74
N GLY A 43 9.77 16.64 -1.95
CA GLY A 43 9.79 18.10 -2.14
C GLY A 43 9.01 18.52 -3.40
N ALA A 44 9.20 17.82 -4.51
CA ALA A 44 8.46 18.07 -5.75
C ALA A 44 6.95 17.85 -5.56
N VAL A 45 6.56 16.73 -4.95
CA VAL A 45 5.15 16.44 -4.64
C VAL A 45 4.56 17.49 -3.69
N ALA A 46 5.30 17.91 -2.65
CA ALA A 46 4.85 18.95 -1.72
C ALA A 46 4.65 20.30 -2.42
N LEU A 47 5.54 20.68 -3.33
CA LEU A 47 5.39 21.89 -4.15
C LEU A 47 4.17 21.81 -5.06
N LEU A 48 3.99 20.68 -5.75
CA LEU A 48 2.84 20.45 -6.62
C LEU A 48 1.53 20.44 -5.81
N MET A 49 1.53 19.84 -4.62
CA MET A 49 0.39 19.82 -3.69
C MET A 49 0.01 21.24 -3.23
N LYS A 50 0.99 22.10 -3.06
CA LYS A 50 0.75 23.48 -2.59
C LYS A 50 0.26 24.43 -3.68
N TYR A 51 0.81 24.31 -4.91
CA TYR A 51 0.59 25.29 -5.96
C TYR A 51 -0.25 24.78 -7.13
N VAL A 52 -0.01 23.55 -7.57
CA VAL A 52 -0.59 23.02 -8.83
C VAL A 52 -1.92 22.31 -8.57
N ILE A 53 -1.95 21.42 -7.59
CA ILE A 53 -3.14 20.61 -7.31
C ILE A 53 -4.37 21.45 -6.95
N PRO A 54 -4.32 22.47 -6.05
CA PRO A 54 -5.49 23.28 -5.73
C PRO A 54 -6.01 24.05 -6.93
N TYR A 55 -5.11 24.57 -7.76
CA TYR A 55 -5.48 25.31 -8.97
C TYR A 55 -6.19 24.42 -10.00
N LEU A 56 -5.61 23.24 -10.28
CA LEU A 56 -6.18 22.29 -11.24
C LEU A 56 -7.51 21.71 -10.75
N THR A 57 -7.57 21.25 -9.50
CA THR A 57 -8.79 20.67 -8.94
C THR A 57 -9.92 21.68 -8.91
N HIS A 58 -9.64 22.96 -8.61
CA HIS A 58 -10.65 24.01 -8.62
C HIS A 58 -11.18 24.31 -10.03
N ARG A 59 -10.31 24.27 -11.04
CA ARG A 59 -10.73 24.44 -12.45
C ARG A 59 -11.52 23.23 -12.97
N LEU A 60 -11.16 22.03 -12.57
CA LEU A 60 -11.80 20.79 -13.02
C LEU A 60 -13.05 20.43 -12.20
N ALA A 61 -13.28 21.11 -11.06
CA ALA A 61 -14.41 20.84 -10.16
C ALA A 61 -15.80 21.11 -10.78
N ASN A 62 -15.86 21.83 -11.90
CA ASN A 62 -17.11 22.05 -12.64
C ASN A 62 -17.64 20.75 -13.29
N SER A 63 -16.80 19.72 -13.46
CA SER A 63 -17.19 18.40 -13.96
C SER A 63 -16.56 17.34 -13.09
N LEU A 64 -17.39 16.54 -12.42
CA LEU A 64 -16.95 15.41 -11.60
C LEU A 64 -16.21 14.34 -12.43
N GLU A 65 -16.53 14.23 -13.71
CA GLU A 65 -15.88 13.31 -14.64
C GLU A 65 -14.44 13.74 -14.92
N LEU A 66 -14.24 15.02 -15.23
CA LEU A 66 -12.89 15.58 -15.44
C LEU A 66 -12.05 15.49 -14.17
N LEU A 67 -12.66 15.70 -13.00
CA LEU A 67 -11.97 15.58 -11.72
C LEU A 67 -11.51 14.14 -11.46
N THR A 68 -12.35 13.16 -11.81
CA THR A 68 -12.01 11.72 -11.68
C THR A 68 -10.89 11.32 -12.64
N LEU A 69 -11.00 11.72 -13.92
CA LEU A 69 -9.96 11.49 -14.93
C LEU A 69 -8.62 12.12 -14.52
N PHE A 70 -8.68 13.34 -14.00
CA PHE A 70 -7.49 14.01 -13.48
C PHE A 70 -6.86 13.21 -12.32
N ALA A 71 -7.66 12.72 -11.38
CA ALA A 71 -7.15 11.94 -10.24
C ALA A 71 -6.45 10.65 -10.71
N ILE A 72 -7.01 9.95 -11.69
CA ILE A 72 -6.40 8.74 -12.28
C ILE A 72 -5.11 9.11 -13.03
N ALA A 73 -5.17 10.11 -13.90
CA ALA A 73 -4.00 10.57 -14.66
C ALA A 73 -2.87 11.02 -13.73
N TRP A 74 -3.21 11.70 -12.64
CA TRP A 74 -2.28 12.14 -11.61
C TRP A 74 -1.60 10.96 -10.90
N ALA A 75 -2.36 9.92 -10.54
CA ALA A 75 -1.82 8.71 -9.92
C ALA A 75 -0.87 7.96 -10.87
N VAL A 76 -1.23 7.84 -12.16
CA VAL A 76 -0.38 7.22 -13.17
C VAL A 76 0.89 8.03 -13.41
N LEU A 77 0.78 9.36 -13.49
CA LEU A 77 1.93 10.26 -13.71
C LEU A 77 2.93 10.19 -12.57
N LEU A 78 2.48 10.23 -11.32
CA LEU A 78 3.37 10.12 -10.16
C LEU A 78 3.91 8.70 -9.99
N GLY A 79 3.11 7.66 -10.32
CA GLY A 79 3.57 6.27 -10.33
C GLY A 79 4.71 6.08 -11.33
N ALA A 80 4.53 6.49 -12.58
CA ALA A 80 5.56 6.42 -13.61
C ALA A 80 6.78 7.31 -13.29
N GLY A 81 6.55 8.51 -12.77
CA GLY A 81 7.62 9.42 -12.35
C GLY A 81 8.48 8.84 -11.22
N SER A 82 7.87 8.15 -10.27
CA SER A 82 8.59 7.46 -9.19
C SER A 82 9.46 6.33 -9.73
N GLU A 83 8.95 5.55 -10.68
CA GLU A 83 9.70 4.46 -11.32
C GLU A 83 10.94 4.98 -12.06
N LEU A 84 10.83 6.10 -12.77
CA LEU A 84 11.98 6.75 -13.44
C LEU A 84 13.04 7.22 -12.45
N LEU A 85 12.69 7.53 -11.22
CA LEU A 85 13.61 7.92 -10.16
C LEU A 85 14.25 6.72 -9.44
N GLY A 86 13.79 5.49 -9.74
CA GLY A 86 14.23 4.25 -9.11
C GLY A 86 13.41 3.84 -7.88
N PHE A 87 12.22 4.43 -7.68
CA PHE A 87 11.25 4.01 -6.67
C PHE A 87 10.18 3.13 -7.30
N SER A 88 9.35 2.47 -6.47
CA SER A 88 8.23 1.70 -6.98
C SER A 88 7.06 2.59 -7.44
N LYS A 89 6.26 2.08 -8.39
CA LYS A 89 5.03 2.75 -8.89
C LYS A 89 4.04 3.00 -7.76
N GLU A 90 3.98 2.09 -6.79
CA GLU A 90 3.08 2.14 -5.64
C GLU A 90 3.39 3.35 -4.76
N VAL A 91 4.68 3.67 -4.55
CA VAL A 91 5.11 4.86 -3.82
C VAL A 91 4.58 6.12 -4.49
N GLY A 92 4.74 6.22 -5.81
CA GLY A 92 4.24 7.37 -6.58
C GLY A 92 2.72 7.49 -6.54
N ALA A 93 2.01 6.38 -6.73
CA ALA A 93 0.55 6.35 -6.66
C ALA A 93 0.03 6.71 -5.25
N PHE A 94 0.72 6.25 -4.20
CA PHE A 94 0.41 6.64 -2.83
C PHE A 94 0.59 8.15 -2.60
N LEU A 95 1.71 8.71 -3.04
CA LEU A 95 1.96 10.15 -2.94
C LEU A 95 0.92 10.98 -3.73
N ALA A 96 0.47 10.46 -4.87
CA ALA A 96 -0.63 11.06 -5.62
C ALA A 96 -1.92 11.10 -4.79
N GLY A 97 -2.28 9.97 -4.15
CA GLY A 97 -3.44 9.89 -3.26
C GLY A 97 -3.35 10.87 -2.08
N VAL A 98 -2.20 10.93 -1.41
CA VAL A 98 -1.96 11.87 -0.30
C VAL A 98 -2.09 13.32 -0.77
N SER A 99 -1.57 13.64 -1.95
CA SER A 99 -1.66 14.99 -2.52
C SER A 99 -3.10 15.41 -2.81
N LEU A 100 -3.92 14.49 -3.34
CA LEU A 100 -5.34 14.73 -3.61
C LEU A 100 -6.19 14.77 -2.33
N ALA A 101 -5.83 13.99 -1.32
CA ALA A 101 -6.50 13.98 -0.02
C ALA A 101 -6.43 15.32 0.72
N SER A 102 -5.46 16.17 0.38
CA SER A 102 -5.34 17.52 0.93
C SER A 102 -6.31 18.53 0.30
N THR A 103 -7.01 18.17 -0.77
CA THR A 103 -7.91 19.05 -1.50
C THR A 103 -9.33 19.09 -0.91
N ALA A 104 -10.06 20.16 -1.19
CA ALA A 104 -11.48 20.29 -0.80
C ALA A 104 -12.39 19.25 -1.49
N PHE A 105 -11.92 18.63 -2.58
CA PHE A 105 -12.68 17.68 -3.40
C PHE A 105 -12.38 16.22 -3.07
N ARG A 106 -11.61 15.94 -2.02
CA ARG A 106 -11.19 14.59 -1.60
C ARG A 106 -12.36 13.61 -1.49
N ASP A 107 -13.46 14.03 -0.90
CA ASP A 107 -14.61 13.15 -0.66
C ASP A 107 -15.32 12.79 -1.98
N SER A 108 -15.43 13.73 -2.91
CA SER A 108 -15.99 13.52 -4.25
C SER A 108 -15.09 12.61 -5.08
N ILE A 109 -13.78 12.81 -5.03
CA ILE A 109 -12.79 11.97 -5.71
C ILE A 109 -12.83 10.57 -5.12
N GLY A 110 -12.79 10.45 -3.79
CA GLY A 110 -12.80 9.16 -3.07
C GLY A 110 -14.04 8.34 -3.39
N ALA A 111 -15.22 8.95 -3.36
CA ALA A 111 -16.48 8.27 -3.66
C ALA A 111 -16.51 7.68 -5.09
N ARG A 112 -15.93 8.38 -6.07
CA ARG A 112 -15.84 7.90 -7.46
C ARG A 112 -14.78 6.83 -7.64
N LEU A 113 -13.61 6.99 -7.01
CA LEU A 113 -12.52 6.05 -7.13
C LEU A 113 -12.78 4.73 -6.37
N THR A 114 -13.66 4.73 -5.36
CA THR A 114 -14.01 3.50 -4.62
C THR A 114 -14.53 2.40 -5.54
N GLY A 115 -15.48 2.70 -6.43
CA GLY A 115 -15.99 1.69 -7.36
C GLY A 115 -14.94 1.19 -8.36
N LEU A 116 -14.06 2.08 -8.83
CA LEU A 116 -12.94 1.69 -9.70
C LEU A 116 -11.91 0.83 -8.94
N ARG A 117 -11.60 1.18 -7.70
CA ARG A 117 -10.71 0.41 -6.84
C ARG A 117 -11.26 -1.00 -6.65
N ASP A 118 -12.53 -1.14 -6.25
CA ASP A 118 -13.16 -2.43 -5.97
C ASP A 118 -13.19 -3.31 -7.22
N PHE A 119 -13.43 -2.71 -8.40
CA PHE A 119 -13.36 -3.38 -9.68
C PHE A 119 -11.93 -3.86 -10.00
N LEU A 120 -10.91 -3.03 -9.82
CA LEU A 120 -9.51 -3.40 -10.08
C LEU A 120 -9.00 -4.45 -9.08
N LEU A 121 -9.42 -4.37 -7.81
CA LEU A 121 -9.10 -5.38 -6.79
C LEU A 121 -9.63 -6.77 -7.18
N LEU A 122 -10.81 -6.86 -7.81
CA LEU A 122 -11.33 -8.11 -8.30
C LEU A 122 -10.35 -8.78 -9.28
N PHE A 123 -9.82 -8.03 -10.25
CA PHE A 123 -8.83 -8.56 -11.21
C PHE A 123 -7.52 -8.93 -10.53
N PHE A 124 -7.08 -8.13 -9.57
CA PHE A 124 -5.88 -8.43 -8.78
C PHE A 124 -6.02 -9.78 -8.05
N PHE A 125 -7.14 -10.02 -7.37
CA PHE A 125 -7.35 -11.29 -6.68
C PHE A 125 -7.54 -12.47 -7.62
N ILE A 126 -8.13 -12.27 -8.81
CA ILE A 126 -8.22 -13.31 -9.83
C ILE A 126 -6.81 -13.68 -10.34
N ASP A 127 -5.98 -12.71 -10.67
CA ASP A 127 -4.59 -12.93 -11.12
C ASP A 127 -3.76 -13.63 -10.04
N LEU A 128 -3.87 -13.16 -8.79
CA LEU A 128 -3.20 -13.78 -7.65
C LEU A 128 -3.64 -15.24 -7.45
N GLY A 129 -4.94 -15.49 -7.49
CA GLY A 129 -5.47 -16.85 -7.37
C GLY A 129 -5.10 -17.76 -8.54
N ALA A 130 -4.98 -17.22 -9.75
CA ALA A 130 -4.55 -17.98 -10.93
C ALA A 130 -3.06 -18.37 -10.89
N ARG A 131 -2.24 -17.64 -10.17
CA ARG A 131 -0.80 -17.93 -9.97
C ARG A 131 -0.52 -18.94 -8.85
N LEU A 132 -1.52 -19.29 -8.04
CA LEU A 132 -1.36 -20.30 -6.99
C LEU A 132 -1.02 -21.67 -7.58
N ASP A 133 0.12 -22.21 -7.19
CA ASP A 133 0.49 -23.59 -7.54
C ASP A 133 -0.13 -24.57 -6.54
N TRP A 134 -1.22 -25.21 -6.96
CA TRP A 134 -1.94 -26.18 -6.15
C TRP A 134 -1.10 -27.41 -5.76
N SER A 135 -0.02 -27.69 -6.48
CA SER A 135 0.88 -28.78 -6.16
C SER A 135 1.70 -28.54 -4.88
N MET A 136 1.98 -27.27 -4.59
CA MET A 136 2.74 -26.87 -3.41
C MET A 136 1.87 -26.70 -2.15
N VAL A 137 0.57 -26.49 -2.30
CA VAL A 137 -0.36 -26.31 -1.18
C VAL A 137 -0.29 -27.48 -0.20
N GLY A 138 -0.12 -28.71 -0.69
CA GLY A 138 -0.05 -29.90 0.16
C GLY A 138 1.13 -29.92 1.13
N SER A 139 2.29 -29.40 0.75
CA SER A 139 3.51 -29.39 1.58
C SER A 139 3.48 -28.34 2.67
N GLN A 140 2.74 -27.24 2.47
CA GLN A 140 2.67 -26.09 3.38
C GLN A 140 1.37 -26.02 4.21
N LEU A 141 0.48 -27.00 4.07
CA LEU A 141 -0.84 -27.00 4.76
C LEU A 141 -0.71 -26.83 6.28
N GLY A 142 0.29 -27.45 6.90
CA GLY A 142 0.50 -27.34 8.34
C GLY A 142 0.84 -25.91 8.79
N ALA A 143 1.75 -25.26 8.10
CA ALA A 143 2.16 -23.90 8.39
C ALA A 143 1.00 -22.92 8.10
N SER A 144 0.32 -23.07 6.96
CA SER A 144 -0.82 -22.24 6.58
C SER A 144 -1.98 -22.32 7.56
N LEU A 145 -2.29 -23.53 8.07
CA LEU A 145 -3.33 -23.71 9.11
C LEU A 145 -2.96 -23.02 10.42
N VAL A 146 -1.70 -23.15 10.87
CA VAL A 146 -1.24 -22.50 12.10
C VAL A 146 -1.30 -20.98 11.97
N PHE A 147 -0.82 -20.41 10.84
CA PHE A 147 -0.90 -18.97 10.59
C PHE A 147 -2.33 -18.48 10.46
N SER A 148 -3.18 -19.20 9.75
CA SER A 148 -4.61 -18.84 9.61
C SER A 148 -5.32 -18.84 10.95
N LEU A 149 -5.08 -19.84 11.78
CA LEU A 149 -5.63 -19.93 13.13
C LEU A 149 -5.12 -18.80 14.03
N PHE A 150 -3.81 -18.49 13.92
CA PHE A 150 -3.21 -17.38 14.67
C PHE A 150 -3.83 -16.03 14.26
N VAL A 151 -3.99 -15.76 12.98
CA VAL A 151 -4.61 -14.51 12.50
C VAL A 151 -6.07 -14.43 12.93
N LEU A 152 -6.84 -15.51 12.76
CA LEU A 152 -8.27 -15.52 13.02
C LEU A 152 -8.59 -15.42 14.51
N VAL A 153 -7.80 -16.03 15.39
CA VAL A 153 -8.04 -16.10 16.83
C VAL A 153 -7.07 -15.22 17.62
N GLY A 154 -5.78 -15.24 17.26
CA GLY A 154 -4.73 -14.53 17.99
C GLY A 154 -4.89 -13.02 17.91
N ASN A 155 -5.09 -12.45 16.71
CA ASN A 155 -5.27 -11.00 16.54
C ASN A 155 -6.46 -10.46 17.35
N PRO A 156 -7.69 -11.03 17.25
CA PRO A 156 -8.80 -10.61 18.10
C PRO A 156 -8.50 -10.74 19.59
N LEU A 157 -7.83 -11.81 20.00
CA LEU A 157 -7.50 -12.06 21.39
C LEU A 157 -6.51 -11.01 21.94
N ILE A 158 -5.48 -10.68 21.18
CA ILE A 158 -4.50 -9.63 21.50
C ILE A 158 -5.23 -8.28 21.71
N VAL A 159 -6.08 -7.91 20.77
CA VAL A 159 -6.86 -6.66 20.87
C VAL A 159 -7.79 -6.67 22.07
N LEU A 160 -8.46 -7.79 22.32
CA LEU A 160 -9.35 -7.96 23.48
C LEU A 160 -8.62 -7.81 24.80
N ILE A 161 -7.40 -8.37 24.92
CA ILE A 161 -6.54 -8.25 26.10
C ILE A 161 -6.10 -6.80 26.27
N ILE A 162 -5.57 -6.18 25.23
CA ILE A 162 -5.08 -4.78 25.29
C ILE A 162 -6.22 -3.85 25.71
N MET A 163 -7.37 -3.93 25.05
CA MET A 163 -8.53 -3.08 25.39
C MET A 163 -9.10 -3.41 26.77
N GLY A 164 -9.03 -4.67 27.20
CA GLY A 164 -9.41 -5.08 28.54
C GLY A 164 -8.52 -4.43 29.61
N VAL A 165 -7.20 -4.42 29.41
CA VAL A 165 -6.23 -3.74 30.29
C VAL A 165 -6.46 -2.22 30.31
N MET A 166 -6.86 -1.63 29.17
CA MET A 166 -7.22 -0.21 29.07
C MET A 166 -8.57 0.12 29.73
N GLY A 167 -9.30 -0.85 30.27
CA GLY A 167 -10.57 -0.65 30.98
C GLY A 167 -11.81 -0.52 30.10
N TYR A 168 -11.73 -0.86 28.81
CA TYR A 168 -12.88 -0.86 27.91
C TYR A 168 -13.86 -2.00 28.25
N ARG A 169 -15.15 -1.79 27.94
CA ARG A 169 -16.19 -2.82 28.15
C ARG A 169 -15.92 -4.02 27.25
N ARG A 170 -16.11 -5.24 27.78
CA ARG A 170 -15.89 -6.52 27.10
C ARG A 170 -16.51 -6.59 25.70
N ARG A 171 -17.75 -6.07 25.56
CA ARG A 171 -18.45 -6.04 24.26
C ARG A 171 -17.72 -5.17 23.24
N THR A 172 -17.25 -3.99 23.64
CA THR A 172 -16.51 -3.07 22.78
C THR A 172 -15.17 -3.67 22.37
N SER A 173 -14.45 -4.28 23.32
CA SER A 173 -13.17 -4.95 23.08
C SER A 173 -13.32 -6.13 22.12
N PHE A 174 -14.38 -6.92 22.27
CA PHE A 174 -14.66 -8.05 21.40
C PHE A 174 -14.99 -7.60 19.96
N LEU A 175 -15.87 -6.61 19.80
CA LEU A 175 -16.21 -6.07 18.48
C LEU A 175 -14.99 -5.45 17.78
N ALA A 176 -14.18 -4.70 18.52
CA ALA A 176 -12.93 -4.16 18.00
C ALA A 176 -11.95 -5.27 17.58
N GLY A 177 -11.84 -6.34 18.38
CA GLY A 177 -11.03 -7.51 18.03
C GLY A 177 -11.49 -8.18 16.75
N LEU A 178 -12.78 -8.35 16.55
CA LEU A 178 -13.32 -8.94 15.32
C LEU A 178 -13.05 -8.07 14.08
N THR A 179 -13.07 -6.74 14.21
CA THR A 179 -12.74 -5.85 13.09
C THR A 179 -11.29 -5.88 12.70
N VAL A 180 -10.39 -6.29 13.59
CA VAL A 180 -8.93 -6.41 13.32
C VAL A 180 -8.55 -7.83 12.88
N ALA A 181 -9.47 -8.80 12.93
CA ALA A 181 -9.24 -10.20 12.56
C ALA A 181 -9.02 -10.42 11.04
N GLN A 182 -8.98 -9.37 10.24
CA GLN A 182 -8.79 -9.44 8.79
C GLN A 182 -7.33 -9.20 8.41
N ILE A 183 -6.86 -9.87 7.36
CA ILE A 183 -5.56 -9.61 6.75
C ILE A 183 -5.71 -8.41 5.83
N SER A 184 -4.77 -7.48 5.89
CA SER A 184 -4.76 -6.32 4.99
C SER A 184 -4.42 -6.75 3.55
N GLU A 185 -5.15 -6.23 2.58
CA GLU A 185 -4.88 -6.39 1.15
C GLU A 185 -3.44 -5.99 0.79
N PHE A 186 -2.90 -4.97 1.48
CA PHE A 186 -1.52 -4.53 1.32
C PHE A 186 -0.48 -5.59 1.70
N SER A 187 -0.80 -6.50 2.61
CA SER A 187 0.10 -7.61 2.96
C SER A 187 0.34 -8.53 1.76
N LEU A 188 -0.69 -8.79 0.96
CA LEU A 188 -0.57 -9.57 -0.27
C LEU A 188 0.23 -8.84 -1.34
N ILE A 189 0.04 -7.51 -1.47
CA ILE A 189 0.82 -6.68 -2.38
C ILE A 189 2.30 -6.68 -1.99
N VAL A 190 2.61 -6.56 -0.69
CA VAL A 190 3.98 -6.63 -0.17
C VAL A 190 4.60 -8.01 -0.42
N ALA A 191 3.83 -9.09 -0.24
CA ALA A 191 4.29 -10.46 -0.53
C ALA A 191 4.56 -10.65 -2.03
N ALA A 192 3.65 -10.22 -2.90
CA ALA A 192 3.82 -10.27 -4.35
C ALA A 192 5.03 -9.46 -4.83
N LEU A 193 5.27 -8.28 -4.23
CA LEU A 193 6.46 -7.49 -4.50
C LEU A 193 7.73 -8.21 -4.00
N GLY A 194 7.72 -8.74 -2.78
CA GLY A 194 8.83 -9.49 -2.22
C GLY A 194 9.24 -10.66 -3.10
N LEU A 195 8.27 -11.33 -3.71
CA LEU A 195 8.50 -12.38 -4.71
C LEU A 195 9.15 -11.80 -5.97
N SER A 196 8.62 -10.69 -6.49
CA SER A 196 9.10 -10.07 -7.75
C SER A 196 10.55 -9.58 -7.66
N ILE A 197 11.00 -9.15 -6.47
CA ILE A 197 12.37 -8.70 -6.19
C ILE A 197 13.28 -9.83 -5.64
N GLY A 198 12.77 -11.07 -5.54
CA GLY A 198 13.54 -12.24 -5.15
C GLY A 198 13.88 -12.35 -3.67
N HIS A 199 13.21 -11.58 -2.80
CA HIS A 199 13.37 -11.67 -1.35
C HIS A 199 12.53 -12.80 -0.72
N ILE A 200 11.49 -13.22 -1.40
CA ILE A 200 10.61 -14.33 -0.99
C ILE A 200 10.65 -15.36 -2.10
N SER A 201 10.77 -16.65 -1.74
CA SER A 201 10.68 -17.75 -2.70
C SER A 201 9.21 -18.08 -3.00
N GLU A 202 8.96 -18.70 -4.17
CA GLU A 202 7.63 -19.17 -4.55
C GLU A 202 7.05 -20.17 -3.53
N GLU A 203 7.93 -20.92 -2.85
CA GLU A 203 7.52 -21.87 -1.81
C GLU A 203 6.95 -21.19 -0.55
N THR A 204 7.27 -19.92 -0.33
CA THR A 204 6.89 -19.20 0.90
C THR A 204 5.60 -18.38 0.68
N MET A 205 5.21 -18.14 -0.56
CA MET A 205 4.00 -17.40 -0.92
C MET A 205 2.77 -18.31 -0.96
#